data_1f7fbf3bfaa9d2238f9d6ce18e09df88
#
_entry.id   1f7fbf3bfaa9d2238f9d6ce18e09df88
#
_cell.length_a   1.000
_cell.length_b   1.000
_cell.length_c   1.000
_cell.angle_alpha   90.00
_cell.angle_beta   90.00
_cell.angle_gamma   90.00
#
_symmetry.space_group_name_H-M   'P 1'
#
loop_
_entity.id
_entity.type
_entity.pdbx_description
1 polymer ?
#
loop_
_entity_poly.entity_id
_entity_poly.type
_entity_poly.pdbx_seq_one_letter_code
_entity_poly.pdbx_strand_id
1 'polypeptide(L)'
;MRLRELRNQSGLTQNEIANKLGVSGQTILNWENGIYEPKINQLIQLADLFDVSVDYLIERKTSSKSIDAFCKELERIPKEDIIGFIKAELEKI
;
A
#
# COMPACT_ATOMS: atom_id res chain seq x y z
N MET A 1 1.35 7.65 -4.11
CA MET A 1 1.67 7.28 -2.71
C MET A 1 0.79 8.07 -1.76
N ARG A 2 0.36 7.45 -0.68
CA ARG A 2 -0.51 8.08 0.32
C ARG A 2 0.22 8.89 1.39
N LEU A 3 1.47 9.21 1.17
CA LEU A 3 2.31 9.88 2.16
C LEU A 3 1.71 11.20 2.65
N ARG A 4 1.27 12.06 1.74
CA ARG A 4 0.67 13.35 2.09
C ARG A 4 -0.60 13.18 2.92
N GLU A 5 -1.47 12.26 2.51
CA GLU A 5 -2.71 11.99 3.24
C GLU A 5 -2.44 11.48 4.65
N LEU A 6 -1.55 10.51 4.78
CA LEU A 6 -1.18 9.94 6.08
C LEU A 6 -0.49 10.98 6.96
N ARG A 7 0.37 11.80 6.38
CA ARG A 7 1.03 12.89 7.10
C ARG A 7 -0.01 13.87 7.65
N ASN A 8 -0.94 14.30 6.83
CA ASN A 8 -1.99 15.24 7.24
C ASN A 8 -2.89 14.64 8.31
N GLN A 9 -3.26 13.37 8.17
CA GLN A 9 -4.07 12.66 9.17
C GLN A 9 -3.35 12.55 10.52
N SER A 10 -2.03 12.38 10.48
CA SER A 10 -1.20 12.24 11.68
C SER A 10 -0.83 13.59 12.30
N GLY A 11 -1.10 14.70 11.63
CA GLY A 11 -0.74 16.03 12.08
C GLY A 11 0.76 16.31 12.06
N LEU A 12 1.53 15.53 11.32
CA LEU A 12 2.97 15.70 11.20
C LEU A 12 3.33 16.66 10.06
N THR A 13 4.42 17.40 10.25
CA THR A 13 4.98 18.22 9.17
C THR A 13 5.96 17.41 8.34
N GLN A 14 6.29 17.90 7.15
CA GLN A 14 7.32 17.29 6.32
C GLN A 14 8.66 17.19 7.05
N ASN A 15 9.03 18.24 7.79
CA ASN A 15 10.27 18.27 8.55
C ASN A 15 10.29 17.25 9.70
N GLU A 16 9.18 17.05 10.36
CA GLU A 16 9.08 16.05 11.43
C GLU A 16 9.29 14.63 10.90
N ILE A 17 8.68 14.30 9.76
CA ILE A 17 8.88 13.02 9.11
C ILE A 17 10.34 12.90 8.64
N ALA A 18 10.87 13.95 8.01
CA ALA A 18 12.24 13.98 7.55
C ALA A 18 13.24 13.70 8.68
N ASN A 19 13.04 14.32 9.83
CA ASN A 19 13.87 14.10 11.02
C ASN A 19 13.81 12.65 11.49
N LYS A 20 12.63 12.05 11.47
CA LYS A 20 12.46 10.65 11.90
C LYS A 20 13.15 9.67 10.96
N LEU A 21 13.20 9.99 9.67
CA LEU A 21 13.84 9.13 8.66
C LEU A 21 15.31 9.50 8.38
N GLY A 22 15.80 10.61 8.92
CA GLY A 22 17.16 11.05 8.67
C GLY A 22 17.37 11.63 7.29
N VAL A 23 16.35 12.23 6.70
CA VAL A 23 16.39 12.87 5.37
C VAL A 23 16.00 14.34 5.48
N SER A 24 16.10 15.08 4.38
CA SER A 24 15.68 16.49 4.35
C SER A 24 14.18 16.61 4.11
N GLY A 25 13.59 17.75 4.53
CA GLY A 25 12.20 18.06 4.21
C GLY A 25 11.92 18.10 2.72
N GLN A 26 12.90 18.55 1.93
CA GLN A 26 12.81 18.56 0.47
C GLN A 26 12.66 17.14 -0.08
N THR A 27 13.32 16.16 0.53
CA THR A 27 13.17 14.76 0.15
C THR A 27 11.72 14.29 0.35
N ILE A 28 11.12 14.63 1.47
CA ILE A 28 9.71 14.29 1.74
C ILE A 28 8.79 14.94 0.69
N LEU A 29 9.02 16.21 0.38
CA LEU A 29 8.26 16.93 -0.63
C LEU A 29 8.38 16.25 -2.00
N ASN A 30 9.58 15.84 -2.38
CA ASN A 30 9.82 15.14 -3.64
C ASN A 30 9.08 13.81 -3.70
N TRP A 31 9.03 13.06 -2.59
CA TRP A 31 8.29 11.83 -2.52
C TRP A 31 6.79 12.07 -2.64
N GLU A 32 6.26 13.09 -1.97
CA GLU A 32 4.85 13.44 -2.05
C GLU A 32 4.42 13.85 -3.46
N ASN A 33 5.31 14.54 -4.18
CA ASN A 33 5.04 15.01 -5.54
C ASN A 33 5.38 13.97 -6.62
N GLY A 34 5.91 12.82 -6.24
CA GLY A 34 6.25 11.76 -7.18
C GLY A 34 7.49 12.03 -8.01
N ILE A 35 8.34 12.98 -7.61
CA ILE A 35 9.60 13.30 -8.32
C ILE A 35 10.63 12.20 -8.12
N TYR A 36 10.71 11.69 -6.88
CA TYR A 36 11.55 10.56 -6.52
C TYR A 36 10.73 9.59 -5.67
N GLU A 37 11.16 8.35 -5.67
CA GLU A 37 10.54 7.31 -4.84
C GLU A 37 11.44 6.97 -3.66
N PRO A 38 10.88 6.71 -2.47
CA PRO A 38 11.67 6.22 -1.34
C PRO A 38 12.24 4.84 -1.65
N LYS A 39 13.38 4.54 -1.05
CA LYS A 39 13.94 3.19 -1.07
C LYS A 39 13.09 2.28 -0.19
N ILE A 40 13.25 0.97 -0.38
CA ILE A 40 12.47 -0.04 0.37
C ILE A 40 12.59 0.17 1.89
N ASN A 41 13.79 0.41 2.39
CA ASN A 41 14.00 0.68 3.82
C ASN A 41 13.21 1.89 4.30
N GLN A 42 13.18 2.94 3.49
CA GLN A 42 12.45 4.17 3.80
C GLN A 42 10.93 3.94 3.74
N LEU A 43 10.47 3.13 2.79
CA LEU A 43 9.06 2.75 2.72
C LEU A 43 8.63 1.99 3.97
N ILE A 44 9.44 1.06 4.44
CA ILE A 44 9.18 0.30 5.66
C ILE A 44 9.13 1.24 6.87
N GLN A 45 10.06 2.18 6.97
CA GLN A 45 10.07 3.16 8.05
C GLN A 45 8.83 4.04 8.03
N LEU A 46 8.40 4.49 6.85
CA LEU A 46 7.19 5.28 6.70
C LEU A 46 5.94 4.47 7.07
N ALA A 47 5.86 3.24 6.62
CA ALA A 47 4.74 2.35 6.93
C ALA A 47 4.66 2.11 8.44
N ASP A 48 5.78 1.86 9.09
CA ASP A 48 5.85 1.69 10.54
C ASP A 48 5.45 2.97 11.29
N LEU A 49 5.90 4.12 10.79
CA LEU A 49 5.58 5.41 11.39
C LEU A 49 4.07 5.67 11.38
N PHE A 50 3.38 5.31 10.32
CA PHE A 50 1.95 5.52 10.15
C PHE A 50 1.11 4.30 10.56
N ASP A 51 1.75 3.22 10.99
CA ASP A 51 1.10 1.97 11.37
C ASP A 51 0.20 1.42 10.26
N VAL A 52 0.74 1.39 9.06
CA VAL A 52 0.06 0.86 7.87
C VAL A 52 0.99 -0.10 7.13
N SER A 53 0.43 -0.88 6.22
CA SER A 53 1.25 -1.73 5.35
C SER A 53 1.94 -0.89 4.28
N VAL A 54 3.07 -1.40 3.76
CA VAL A 54 3.75 -0.76 2.64
C VAL A 54 2.83 -0.68 1.43
N ASP A 55 2.05 -1.72 1.17
CA ASP A 55 1.09 -1.74 0.06
C ASP A 55 0.07 -0.61 0.18
N TYR A 56 -0.45 -0.36 1.35
CA TYR A 56 -1.38 0.73 1.60
C TYR A 56 -0.70 2.09 1.37
N LEU A 57 0.54 2.24 1.87
CA LEU A 57 1.31 3.48 1.75
C LEU A 57 1.56 3.87 0.30
N ILE A 58 2.02 2.92 -0.50
CA ILE A 58 2.37 3.18 -1.90
C ILE A 58 1.17 3.27 -2.83
N GLU A 59 0.00 2.85 -2.36
CA GLU A 59 -1.26 2.90 -3.10
C GLU A 59 -1.27 2.08 -4.38
N ARG A 60 -0.15 1.55 -4.78
CA ARG A 60 0.09 0.60 -5.88
C ARG A 60 -0.67 0.91 -7.17
N LYS A 61 -0.60 2.15 -7.64
CA LYS A 61 -1.27 2.55 -8.89
C LYS A 61 -0.84 1.70 -10.08
N THR A 62 0.44 1.33 -10.14
CA THR A 62 0.96 0.45 -11.20
C THR A 62 0.42 -0.96 -11.07
N SER A 63 0.10 -1.41 -9.87
CA SER A 63 -0.47 -2.72 -9.63
C SER A 63 -1.99 -2.71 -9.65
N SER A 64 -2.64 -1.55 -9.74
CA SER A 64 -4.09 -1.49 -9.91
C SER A 64 -4.51 -2.18 -11.22
N LYS A 65 -3.73 -2.04 -12.28
CA LYS A 65 -3.96 -2.80 -13.52
C LYS A 65 -3.76 -4.29 -13.32
N SER A 66 -2.76 -4.69 -12.56
CA SER A 66 -2.51 -6.10 -12.24
C SER A 66 -3.59 -6.66 -11.32
N ILE A 67 -4.05 -5.87 -10.36
CA ILE A 67 -5.15 -6.25 -9.47
C ILE A 67 -6.45 -6.35 -10.25
N ASP A 68 -6.72 -5.43 -11.16
CA ASP A 68 -7.90 -5.48 -12.02
C ASP A 68 -7.88 -6.72 -12.91
N ALA A 69 -6.72 -7.06 -13.49
CA ALA A 69 -6.56 -8.29 -14.26
C ALA A 69 -6.77 -9.53 -13.39
N PHE A 70 -6.23 -9.51 -12.18
CA PHE A 70 -6.41 -10.60 -11.22
C PHE A 70 -7.87 -10.74 -10.79
N CYS A 71 -8.54 -9.63 -10.51
CA CYS A 71 -9.96 -9.62 -10.18
C CYS A 71 -10.82 -10.13 -11.35
N LYS A 72 -10.48 -9.76 -12.58
CA LYS A 72 -11.16 -10.25 -13.76
C LYS A 72 -10.98 -11.75 -13.95
N GLU A 73 -9.79 -12.26 -13.65
CA GLU A 73 -9.55 -13.71 -13.68
C GLU A 73 -10.35 -14.44 -12.60
N LEU A 74 -10.47 -13.86 -11.42
CA LEU A 74 -11.31 -14.39 -10.37
C LEU A 74 -12.79 -14.33 -10.75
N GLU A 75 -13.22 -13.31 -11.48
CA GLU A 75 -14.57 -13.19 -11.99
C GLU A 75 -14.91 -14.24 -13.04
N ARG A 76 -13.91 -14.76 -13.77
CA ARG A 76 -14.09 -15.87 -14.71
C ARG A 76 -14.39 -17.18 -14.02
N ILE A 77 -13.99 -17.34 -12.78
CA ILE A 77 -14.33 -18.50 -11.99
C ILE A 77 -15.71 -18.25 -11.41
N PRO A 78 -16.70 -19.07 -11.76
CA PRO A 78 -18.04 -18.91 -11.17
C PRO A 78 -17.95 -18.93 -9.65
N LYS A 79 -18.64 -18.00 -9.02
CA LYS A 79 -18.68 -17.94 -7.56
C LYS A 79 -19.14 -19.25 -6.95
N GLU A 80 -19.99 -19.95 -7.66
CA GLU A 80 -20.51 -21.26 -7.29
C GLU A 80 -19.40 -22.30 -7.19
N ASP A 81 -18.42 -22.28 -8.08
CA ASP A 81 -17.29 -23.20 -8.03
C ASP A 81 -16.37 -22.92 -6.84
N ILE A 82 -16.15 -21.63 -6.53
CA ILE A 82 -15.37 -21.23 -5.36
C ILE A 82 -16.08 -21.68 -4.08
N ILE A 83 -17.36 -21.41 -3.98
CA ILE A 83 -18.19 -21.80 -2.83
C ILE A 83 -18.28 -23.33 -2.74
N GLY A 84 -18.45 -24.00 -3.87
CA GLY A 84 -18.46 -25.46 -3.92
C GLY A 84 -17.15 -26.07 -3.48
N PHE A 85 -16.03 -25.49 -3.86
CA PHE A 85 -14.71 -25.93 -3.45
C PHE A 85 -14.53 -25.80 -1.93
N ILE A 86 -14.90 -24.66 -1.36
CA ILE A 86 -14.81 -24.42 0.07
C ILE A 86 -15.73 -25.36 0.85
N LYS A 87 -16.95 -25.56 0.37
CA LYS A 87 -17.89 -26.50 1.00
C LYS A 87 -17.38 -27.93 0.95
N ALA A 88 -16.81 -28.35 -0.17
CA ALA A 88 -16.23 -29.68 -0.30
C ALA A 88 -15.09 -29.90 0.70
N GLU A 89 -14.26 -28.89 0.93
CA GLU A 89 -13.21 -28.93 1.93
C GLU A 89 -13.78 -29.02 3.36
N LEU A 90 -14.84 -28.28 3.66
CA LEU A 90 -15.50 -28.30 4.95
C LEU A 90 -16.23 -29.62 5.19
N GLU A 91 -16.86 -30.21 4.17
CA GLU A 91 -17.57 -31.47 4.27
C GLU A 91 -16.64 -32.67 4.45
N LYS A 92 -15.38 -32.55 4.05
CA LYS A 92 -14.37 -33.59 4.27
C LYS A 92 -13.86 -33.66 5.71
N ILE A 93 -14.18 -32.67 6.48
CA ILE A 93 -13.85 -32.60 7.90
C ILE A 93 -15.03 -33.11 8.71
#